data_d64220127b5c756d2948f936a7a4be1f
#
_entry.id   d64220127b5c756d2948f936a7a4be1f
#
_cell.length_a   1.000
_cell.length_b   1.000
_cell.length_c   1.000
_cell.angle_alpha   90.00
_cell.angle_beta   90.00
_cell.angle_gamma   90.00
#
_symmetry.space_group_name_H-M   'P 1'
#
loop_
_entity.id
_entity.type
_entity.pdbx_description
1 polymer ?
#
loop_
_entity_poly.entity_id
_entity_poly.type
_entity_poly.pdbx_seq_one_letter_code
_entity_poly.pdbx_strand_id
1 'polypeptide(L)'
;MSCKQYLLGAFAIMTIASCAPKHYHLTSVERSRIIIDSRYDQNPDEKAAAFLAPFKKVNDSIMAPVVGQVAHNMHATRPESDLSNLVSDILMWASRDYNEKPDLAVYNMGGIRADLTKGDVTYEDVLSVAPFENKICFVTLTGEQLMQLFRQIAYRGGEGVSKGVELVITSANIGGELVSARLHGKEIDPQANYRVCTINYLLDGNDGMDALSKGSDKVAPQEASNNTRFLILNFFQDMLKQGIVVDAKVEGRIKVKM
;
A
#
# COMPACT_ATOMS: atom_id res chain seq x y z
N MET A 1 -34.21 44.48 58.14
CA MET A 1 -33.69 44.19 56.80
C MET A 1 -34.50 45.00 55.82
N SER A 2 -33.84 45.76 54.95
CA SER A 2 -34.51 46.66 54.02
C SER A 2 -35.00 45.91 52.77
N CYS A 3 -36.10 46.41 52.18
CA CYS A 3 -36.71 45.85 50.97
C CYS A 3 -35.68 45.65 49.81
N LYS A 4 -34.59 46.45 49.78
CA LYS A 4 -33.48 46.35 48.84
C LYS A 4 -32.67 45.03 49.01
N GLN A 5 -32.59 44.52 50.25
CA GLN A 5 -31.83 43.26 50.51
C GLN A 5 -32.60 42.04 50.04
N TYR A 6 -33.93 42.05 50.06
CA TYR A 6 -34.76 40.99 49.50
C TYR A 6 -34.76 40.99 47.96
N LEU A 7 -34.75 42.19 47.34
CA LEU A 7 -34.65 42.33 45.89
C LEU A 7 -33.31 41.83 45.33
N LEU A 8 -32.17 42.09 46.01
CA LEU A 8 -30.86 41.58 45.64
C LEU A 8 -30.78 40.07 45.81
N GLY A 9 -31.35 39.50 46.86
CA GLY A 9 -31.42 38.06 47.07
C GLY A 9 -32.25 37.34 46.00
N ALA A 10 -33.39 37.89 45.61
CA ALA A 10 -34.24 37.32 44.55
C ALA A 10 -33.58 37.38 43.17
N PHE A 11 -32.83 38.45 42.87
CA PHE A 11 -32.09 38.56 41.61
C PHE A 11 -30.92 37.57 41.53
N ALA A 12 -30.20 37.32 42.66
CA ALA A 12 -29.12 36.33 42.70
C ALA A 12 -29.64 34.89 42.55
N ILE A 13 -30.86 34.59 43.03
CA ILE A 13 -31.44 33.24 42.88
C ILE A 13 -31.92 33.03 41.41
N MET A 14 -32.40 34.06 40.71
CA MET A 14 -32.78 33.95 39.31
C MET A 14 -31.61 33.75 38.35
N THR A 15 -30.41 34.23 38.69
CA THR A 15 -29.19 34.00 37.86
C THR A 15 -28.62 32.59 37.98
N ILE A 16 -28.88 31.90 39.09
CA ILE A 16 -28.40 30.53 39.32
C ILE A 16 -29.29 29.51 38.58
N ALA A 17 -30.56 29.82 38.35
CA ALA A 17 -31.49 28.93 37.64
C ALA A 17 -31.30 28.92 36.10
N SER A 18 -30.48 29.83 35.55
CA SER A 18 -30.30 30.00 34.09
C SER A 18 -29.28 29.05 33.44
N CYS A 19 -28.53 28.27 34.23
CA CYS A 19 -27.47 27.37 33.71
C CYS A 19 -27.78 25.89 33.94
N ALA A 20 -29.01 25.45 33.76
CA ALA A 20 -29.29 24.02 33.72
C ALA A 20 -28.75 23.43 32.39
N PRO A 21 -27.83 22.47 32.43
CA PRO A 21 -27.35 21.83 31.22
C PRO A 21 -28.54 21.13 30.54
N LYS A 22 -28.73 21.44 29.25
CA LYS A 22 -29.73 20.74 28.44
C LYS A 22 -29.24 19.32 28.24
N HIS A 23 -29.83 18.35 28.90
CA HIS A 23 -29.59 16.93 28.64
C HIS A 23 -30.41 16.52 27.43
N TYR A 24 -29.71 16.19 26.36
CA TYR A 24 -30.33 15.62 25.17
C TYR A 24 -30.29 14.11 25.29
N HIS A 25 -31.41 13.46 25.11
CA HIS A 25 -31.50 12.01 25.00
C HIS A 25 -31.68 11.62 23.54
N LEU A 26 -30.84 10.71 23.05
CA LEU A 26 -31.00 10.13 21.75
C LEU A 26 -32.27 9.26 21.75
N THR A 27 -33.32 9.68 21.04
CA THR A 27 -34.61 9.01 21.00
C THR A 27 -34.74 7.97 19.91
N SER A 28 -34.08 8.19 18.77
CA SER A 28 -34.02 7.24 17.67
C SER A 28 -32.81 7.50 16.77
N VAL A 29 -32.35 6.46 16.09
CA VAL A 29 -31.39 6.56 15.00
C VAL A 29 -32.00 5.89 13.77
N GLU A 30 -32.30 6.68 12.75
CA GLU A 30 -32.72 6.17 11.46
C GLU A 30 -31.51 6.10 10.55
N ARG A 31 -31.37 4.99 9.83
CA ARG A 31 -30.30 4.80 8.85
C ARG A 31 -30.93 4.44 7.51
N SER A 32 -30.52 5.13 6.47
CA SER A 32 -30.77 4.75 5.09
C SER A 32 -29.46 4.43 4.41
N ARG A 33 -29.47 3.44 3.52
CA ARG A 33 -28.34 3.11 2.66
C ARG A 33 -28.75 3.36 1.22
N ILE A 34 -28.09 4.33 0.59
CA ILE A 34 -28.22 4.58 -0.84
C ILE A 34 -27.05 3.86 -1.52
N ILE A 35 -27.35 2.81 -2.27
CA ILE A 35 -26.35 2.10 -3.05
C ILE A 35 -26.20 2.83 -4.37
N ILE A 36 -24.98 3.30 -4.67
CA ILE A 36 -24.64 3.90 -5.96
C ILE A 36 -24.27 2.70 -6.87
N ASP A 37 -25.13 2.44 -7.84
CA ASP A 37 -24.99 1.33 -8.78
C ASP A 37 -25.51 1.75 -10.17
N SER A 38 -25.53 0.82 -11.14
CA SER A 38 -25.92 1.06 -12.53
C SER A 38 -27.32 1.65 -12.74
N ARG A 39 -28.18 1.69 -11.70
CA ARG A 39 -29.49 2.37 -11.79
C ARG A 39 -29.36 3.86 -12.05
N TYR A 40 -28.26 4.48 -11.62
CA TYR A 40 -27.99 5.90 -11.85
C TYR A 40 -27.41 6.18 -13.24
N ASP A 41 -26.84 5.16 -13.89
CA ASP A 41 -26.26 5.32 -15.23
C ASP A 41 -27.32 5.53 -16.30
N GLN A 42 -28.57 5.11 -16.03
CA GLN A 42 -29.69 5.24 -16.96
C GLN A 42 -30.22 6.68 -17.09
N ASN A 43 -30.01 7.51 -16.09
CA ASN A 43 -30.45 8.91 -16.07
C ASN A 43 -29.30 9.80 -15.56
N PRO A 44 -28.25 10.01 -16.36
CA PRO A 44 -27.14 10.87 -15.96
C PRO A 44 -27.60 12.32 -15.82
N ASP A 45 -27.07 13.03 -14.82
CA ASP A 45 -27.26 14.46 -14.69
C ASP A 45 -26.50 15.19 -15.83
N GLU A 46 -27.24 15.67 -16.82
CA GLU A 46 -26.65 16.32 -17.99
C GLU A 46 -25.81 17.57 -17.63
N LYS A 47 -26.20 18.31 -16.58
CA LYS A 47 -25.45 19.50 -16.14
C LYS A 47 -24.14 19.09 -15.50
N ALA A 48 -24.15 18.07 -14.64
CA ALA A 48 -22.94 17.53 -14.04
C ALA A 48 -22.02 16.94 -15.11
N ALA A 49 -22.55 16.17 -16.06
CA ALA A 49 -21.81 15.61 -17.18
C ALA A 49 -21.15 16.71 -18.05
N ALA A 50 -21.90 17.75 -18.40
CA ALA A 50 -21.39 18.89 -19.18
C ALA A 50 -20.30 19.66 -18.43
N PHE A 51 -20.48 19.85 -17.10
CA PHE A 51 -19.46 20.48 -16.24
C PHE A 51 -18.16 19.65 -16.18
N LEU A 52 -18.28 18.33 -16.06
CA LEU A 52 -17.12 17.43 -15.92
C LEU A 52 -16.43 17.11 -17.25
N ALA A 53 -17.13 17.25 -18.38
CA ALA A 53 -16.61 16.83 -19.71
C ALA A 53 -15.22 17.40 -20.06
N PRO A 54 -14.90 18.71 -19.85
CA PRO A 54 -13.56 19.22 -20.19
C PRO A 54 -12.48 18.62 -19.29
N PHE A 55 -12.74 18.37 -18.01
CA PHE A 55 -11.81 17.75 -17.08
C PHE A 55 -11.59 16.27 -17.43
N LYS A 56 -12.70 15.57 -17.74
CA LYS A 56 -12.64 14.17 -18.17
C LYS A 56 -11.79 14.01 -19.42
N LYS A 57 -11.95 14.88 -20.42
CA LYS A 57 -11.15 14.82 -21.65
C LYS A 57 -9.65 14.93 -21.38
N VAL A 58 -9.24 15.84 -20.49
CA VAL A 58 -7.83 16.02 -20.09
C VAL A 58 -7.36 14.77 -19.34
N ASN A 59 -8.14 14.31 -18.37
CA ASN A 59 -7.81 13.13 -17.58
C ASN A 59 -7.64 11.89 -18.48
N ASP A 60 -8.61 11.62 -19.36
CA ASP A 60 -8.58 10.47 -20.26
C ASP A 60 -7.36 10.50 -21.19
N SER A 61 -6.94 11.69 -21.66
CA SER A 61 -5.76 11.81 -22.51
C SER A 61 -4.45 11.40 -21.82
N ILE A 62 -4.40 11.51 -20.49
CA ILE A 62 -3.24 11.14 -19.67
C ILE A 62 -3.34 9.70 -19.17
N MET A 63 -4.54 9.29 -18.75
CA MET A 63 -4.76 8.04 -18.02
C MET A 63 -5.09 6.84 -18.91
N ALA A 64 -5.73 7.06 -20.08
CA ALA A 64 -6.14 5.98 -20.98
C ALA A 64 -5.05 5.33 -21.83
N PRO A 65 -3.86 5.92 -22.09
CA PRO A 65 -2.85 5.24 -22.89
C PRO A 65 -2.49 3.87 -22.35
N VAL A 66 -2.49 2.87 -23.22
CA VAL A 66 -2.02 1.51 -22.91
C VAL A 66 -0.51 1.52 -22.75
N VAL A 67 -0.04 0.99 -21.63
CA VAL A 67 1.38 0.96 -21.25
C VAL A 67 1.96 -0.46 -21.25
N GLY A 68 1.12 -1.49 -21.25
CA GLY A 68 1.53 -2.89 -21.24
C GLY A 68 0.37 -3.84 -21.35
N GLN A 69 0.65 -5.13 -21.14
CA GLN A 69 -0.37 -6.19 -21.13
C GLN A 69 -0.06 -7.22 -20.06
N VAL A 70 -1.10 -7.82 -19.47
CA VAL A 70 -0.99 -8.94 -18.52
C VAL A 70 -1.76 -10.17 -19.04
N ALA A 71 -1.18 -11.36 -18.82
CA ALA A 71 -1.69 -12.61 -19.35
C ALA A 71 -2.96 -13.11 -18.65
N HIS A 72 -3.18 -12.73 -17.42
CA HIS A 72 -4.32 -13.11 -16.58
C HIS A 72 -4.63 -12.03 -15.54
N ASN A 73 -5.76 -12.18 -14.83
CA ASN A 73 -6.07 -11.31 -13.71
C ASN A 73 -5.06 -11.55 -12.59
N MET A 74 -4.49 -10.48 -12.03
CA MET A 74 -3.51 -10.54 -10.94
C MET A 74 -4.07 -9.81 -9.72
N HIS A 75 -3.94 -10.43 -8.55
CA HIS A 75 -4.47 -9.94 -7.28
C HIS A 75 -3.37 -9.81 -6.23
N ALA A 76 -3.60 -8.95 -5.23
CA ALA A 76 -2.70 -8.81 -4.10
C ALA A 76 -3.32 -9.46 -2.84
N THR A 77 -2.87 -10.66 -2.49
CA THR A 77 -3.37 -11.44 -1.34
C THR A 77 -2.23 -12.08 -0.56
N ARG A 78 -2.42 -12.25 0.76
CA ARG A 78 -1.46 -12.95 1.63
C ARG A 78 -1.66 -14.47 1.56
N PRO A 79 -0.61 -15.26 1.76
CA PRO A 79 0.76 -14.86 2.13
C PRO A 79 1.61 -14.39 0.96
N GLU A 80 1.28 -14.79 -0.25
CA GLU A 80 1.94 -14.53 -1.52
C GLU A 80 0.88 -14.39 -2.61
N SER A 81 1.14 -13.57 -3.61
CA SER A 81 0.29 -13.45 -4.79
C SER A 81 1.10 -13.09 -6.03
N ASP A 82 0.51 -13.28 -7.20
CA ASP A 82 1.10 -12.93 -8.49
C ASP A 82 1.43 -11.44 -8.59
N LEU A 83 0.50 -10.55 -8.17
CA LEU A 83 0.72 -9.11 -8.23
C LEU A 83 1.75 -8.62 -7.21
N SER A 84 1.79 -9.20 -6.00
CA SER A 84 2.82 -8.84 -5.01
C SER A 84 4.21 -9.31 -5.44
N ASN A 85 4.30 -10.48 -6.08
CA ASN A 85 5.52 -10.98 -6.70
C ASN A 85 5.98 -10.04 -7.81
N LEU A 86 5.05 -9.66 -8.71
CA LEU A 86 5.34 -8.76 -9.82
C LEU A 86 5.91 -7.42 -9.33
N VAL A 87 5.24 -6.76 -8.38
CA VAL A 87 5.68 -5.44 -7.89
C VAL A 87 7.05 -5.51 -7.23
N SER A 88 7.31 -6.57 -6.46
CA SER A 88 8.63 -6.77 -5.84
C SER A 88 9.73 -7.07 -6.88
N ASP A 89 9.41 -7.84 -7.92
CA ASP A 89 10.35 -8.11 -9.02
C ASP A 89 10.60 -6.85 -9.87
N ILE A 90 9.61 -5.97 -10.01
CA ILE A 90 9.80 -4.66 -10.66
C ILE A 90 10.79 -3.80 -9.89
N LEU A 91 10.80 -3.81 -8.56
CA LEU A 91 11.81 -3.11 -7.78
C LEU A 91 13.22 -3.65 -8.06
N MET A 92 13.37 -4.98 -8.17
CA MET A 92 14.64 -5.62 -8.57
C MET A 92 15.05 -5.19 -9.98
N TRP A 93 14.11 -5.20 -10.93
CA TRP A 93 14.36 -4.77 -12.30
C TRP A 93 14.79 -3.30 -12.38
N ALA A 94 14.13 -2.42 -11.62
CA ALA A 94 14.42 -0.99 -11.60
C ALA A 94 15.76 -0.66 -10.93
N SER A 95 16.28 -1.51 -10.03
CA SER A 95 17.53 -1.25 -9.28
C SER A 95 18.74 -1.02 -10.20
N ARG A 96 18.71 -1.55 -11.42
CA ARG A 96 19.74 -1.35 -12.44
C ARG A 96 20.00 0.14 -12.78
N ASP A 97 18.95 0.96 -12.68
CA ASP A 97 19.03 2.40 -13.04
C ASP A 97 19.66 3.23 -11.90
N TYR A 98 19.91 2.61 -10.75
CA TYR A 98 20.48 3.23 -9.56
C TYR A 98 21.92 2.77 -9.27
N ASN A 99 22.52 1.98 -10.17
CA ASN A 99 23.81 1.33 -9.94
C ASN A 99 23.84 0.47 -8.67
N GLU A 100 22.68 -0.10 -8.32
CA GLU A 100 22.46 -0.98 -7.16
C GLU A 100 22.30 -2.43 -7.59
N LYS A 101 22.75 -3.35 -6.75
CA LYS A 101 22.63 -4.80 -6.95
C LYS A 101 22.05 -5.44 -5.71
N PRO A 102 20.75 -5.27 -5.45
CA PRO A 102 20.12 -5.85 -4.29
C PRO A 102 20.05 -7.38 -4.41
N ASP A 103 20.15 -8.05 -3.26
CA ASP A 103 19.96 -9.51 -3.14
C ASP A 103 18.49 -9.89 -3.17
N LEU A 104 17.62 -8.98 -2.68
CA LEU A 104 16.17 -9.14 -2.64
C LEU A 104 15.46 -7.79 -2.63
N ALA A 105 14.16 -7.83 -2.95
CA ALA A 105 13.26 -6.69 -2.74
C ALA A 105 12.09 -7.06 -1.84
N VAL A 106 11.60 -6.06 -1.10
CA VAL A 106 10.39 -6.15 -0.26
C VAL A 106 9.46 -4.98 -0.56
N TYR A 107 8.19 -5.29 -0.80
CA TYR A 107 7.11 -4.32 -0.98
C TYR A 107 5.93 -4.67 -0.09
N ASN A 108 5.31 -3.68 0.56
CA ASN A 108 4.18 -3.96 1.44
C ASN A 108 2.90 -4.24 0.68
N MET A 109 2.20 -5.30 1.07
CA MET A 109 0.92 -5.70 0.49
C MET A 109 -0.12 -4.57 0.56
N GLY A 110 -0.12 -3.80 1.67
CA GLY A 110 -1.00 -2.64 1.86
C GLY A 110 -0.74 -1.49 0.88
N GLY A 111 0.42 -1.46 0.22
CA GLY A 111 0.78 -0.49 -0.81
C GLY A 111 0.15 -0.79 -2.17
N ILE A 112 -0.31 -2.01 -2.41
CA ILE A 112 -1.01 -2.44 -3.62
C ILE A 112 -2.51 -2.23 -3.41
N ARG A 113 -3.13 -1.33 -4.19
CA ARG A 113 -4.48 -0.82 -3.90
C ARG A 113 -5.54 -1.25 -4.91
N ALA A 114 -5.14 -1.84 -6.03
CA ALA A 114 -6.04 -2.38 -7.05
C ALA A 114 -5.44 -3.64 -7.66
N ASP A 115 -6.28 -4.42 -8.31
CA ASP A 115 -5.90 -5.58 -9.10
C ASP A 115 -5.58 -5.18 -10.54
N LEU A 116 -4.88 -6.03 -11.28
CA LEU A 116 -4.73 -5.91 -12.72
C LEU A 116 -5.68 -6.91 -13.41
N THR A 117 -6.47 -6.41 -14.37
CA THR A 117 -7.36 -7.25 -15.17
C THR A 117 -6.61 -7.75 -16.43
N LYS A 118 -6.83 -9.01 -16.79
CA LYS A 118 -6.28 -9.61 -18.02
C LYS A 118 -6.48 -8.72 -19.24
N GLY A 119 -5.44 -8.52 -20.02
CA GLY A 119 -5.43 -7.72 -21.23
C GLY A 119 -4.57 -6.48 -21.13
N ASP A 120 -5.02 -5.39 -21.72
CA ASP A 120 -4.30 -4.13 -21.73
C ASP A 120 -4.22 -3.52 -20.31
N VAL A 121 -3.05 -2.97 -20.00
CA VAL A 121 -2.78 -2.20 -18.79
C VAL A 121 -2.60 -0.74 -19.21
N THR A 122 -3.38 0.14 -18.62
CA THR A 122 -3.32 1.59 -18.85
C THR A 122 -2.48 2.31 -17.77
N TYR A 123 -2.21 3.59 -18.00
CA TYR A 123 -1.60 4.42 -16.94
C TYR A 123 -2.49 4.50 -15.70
N GLU A 124 -3.83 4.55 -15.88
CA GLU A 124 -4.81 4.57 -14.78
C GLU A 124 -4.71 3.30 -13.93
N ASP A 125 -4.54 2.12 -14.57
CA ASP A 125 -4.38 0.86 -13.83
C ASP A 125 -3.11 0.88 -12.97
N VAL A 126 -1.99 1.36 -13.52
CA VAL A 126 -0.73 1.51 -12.76
C VAL A 126 -0.90 2.47 -11.59
N LEU A 127 -1.55 3.63 -11.80
CA LEU A 127 -1.84 4.59 -10.75
C LEU A 127 -2.75 3.98 -9.67
N SER A 128 -3.74 3.19 -10.07
CA SER A 128 -4.66 2.51 -9.15
C SER A 128 -3.97 1.44 -8.33
N VAL A 129 -3.04 0.68 -8.92
CA VAL A 129 -2.21 -0.31 -8.21
C VAL A 129 -1.28 0.35 -7.21
N ALA A 130 -0.59 1.43 -7.58
CA ALA A 130 0.40 2.12 -6.75
C ALA A 130 0.10 3.63 -6.63
N PRO A 131 -0.97 4.03 -5.90
CA PRO A 131 -1.40 5.43 -5.83
C PRO A 131 -0.52 6.30 -4.94
N PHE A 132 0.29 5.69 -4.08
CA PHE A 132 1.14 6.41 -3.14
C PHE A 132 2.40 6.95 -3.81
N GLU A 133 2.95 8.04 -3.27
CA GLU A 133 4.20 8.63 -3.73
C GLU A 133 5.44 7.99 -3.07
N ASN A 134 5.38 6.68 -2.87
CA ASN A 134 6.50 5.92 -2.35
C ASN A 134 7.64 5.84 -3.35
N LYS A 135 8.87 6.05 -2.89
CA LYS A 135 10.08 6.04 -3.71
C LYS A 135 10.91 4.80 -3.42
N ILE A 136 11.55 4.29 -4.45
CA ILE A 136 12.51 3.18 -4.31
C ILE A 136 13.65 3.57 -3.37
N CYS A 137 14.06 2.63 -2.52
CA CYS A 137 15.16 2.80 -1.58
C CYS A 137 15.98 1.52 -1.48
N PHE A 138 17.21 1.68 -1.00
CA PHE A 138 18.12 0.57 -0.79
C PHE A 138 18.74 0.67 0.60
N VAL A 139 18.94 -0.48 1.24
CA VAL A 139 19.52 -0.56 2.58
C VAL A 139 20.31 -1.86 2.71
N THR A 140 21.39 -1.82 3.46
CA THR A 140 22.18 -3.01 3.80
C THR A 140 21.76 -3.52 5.18
N LEU A 141 21.39 -4.79 5.25
CA LEU A 141 21.07 -5.50 6.47
C LEU A 141 22.14 -6.58 6.75
N THR A 142 22.53 -6.76 8.02
CA THR A 142 23.23 -7.98 8.42
C THR A 142 22.27 -9.17 8.30
N GLY A 143 22.82 -10.41 8.27
CA GLY A 143 21.96 -11.59 8.21
C GLY A 143 21.02 -11.71 9.43
N GLU A 144 21.45 -11.26 10.61
CA GLU A 144 20.58 -11.18 11.78
C GLU A 144 19.41 -10.22 11.58
N GLN A 145 19.68 -9.03 11.00
CA GLN A 145 18.65 -8.03 10.67
C GLN A 145 17.72 -8.56 9.55
N LEU A 146 18.27 -9.26 8.56
CA LEU A 146 17.45 -9.87 7.50
C LEU A 146 16.52 -10.95 8.07
N MET A 147 17.01 -11.80 8.97
CA MET A 147 16.18 -12.77 9.68
C MET A 147 15.11 -12.07 10.55
N GLN A 148 15.42 -10.92 11.12
CA GLN A 148 14.42 -10.13 11.84
C GLN A 148 13.36 -9.57 10.89
N LEU A 149 13.75 -9.07 9.71
CA LEU A 149 12.82 -8.63 8.67
C LEU A 149 11.88 -9.77 8.25
N PHE A 150 12.41 -10.98 8.05
CA PHE A 150 11.59 -12.14 7.69
C PHE A 150 10.62 -12.56 8.80
N ARG A 151 10.98 -12.42 10.08
CA ARG A 151 10.04 -12.60 11.21
C ARG A 151 8.94 -11.54 11.19
N GLN A 152 9.25 -10.30 10.86
CA GLN A 152 8.27 -9.22 10.74
C GLN A 152 7.30 -9.45 9.57
N ILE A 153 7.81 -9.92 8.43
CA ILE A 153 6.99 -10.35 7.29
C ILE A 153 6.06 -11.52 7.70
N ALA A 154 6.61 -12.51 8.40
CA ALA A 154 5.82 -13.65 8.88
C ALA A 154 4.72 -13.22 9.86
N TYR A 155 5.04 -12.31 10.79
CA TYR A 155 4.04 -11.75 11.73
C TYR A 155 2.88 -11.04 11.02
N ARG A 156 3.15 -10.40 9.89
CA ARG A 156 2.14 -9.74 9.04
C ARG A 156 1.31 -10.74 8.22
N GLY A 157 1.71 -12.02 8.19
CA GLY A 157 1.08 -13.06 7.39
C GLY A 157 1.54 -13.10 5.94
N GLY A 158 2.69 -12.48 5.65
CA GLY A 158 3.28 -12.35 4.31
C GLY A 158 3.22 -10.93 3.77
N GLU A 159 4.16 -10.60 2.93
CA GLU A 159 4.26 -9.34 2.16
C GLU A 159 4.85 -9.65 0.77
N GLY A 160 4.90 -8.67 -0.12
CA GLY A 160 5.57 -8.84 -1.42
C GLY A 160 7.07 -9.04 -1.23
N VAL A 161 7.61 -10.12 -1.77
CA VAL A 161 9.05 -10.41 -1.79
C VAL A 161 9.48 -10.80 -3.19
N SER A 162 10.70 -10.42 -3.58
CA SER A 162 11.22 -10.73 -4.91
C SER A 162 11.59 -12.20 -5.05
N LYS A 163 11.76 -12.62 -6.30
CA LYS A 163 12.21 -13.96 -6.64
C LYS A 163 13.51 -14.32 -5.94
N GLY A 164 13.60 -15.57 -5.46
CA GLY A 164 14.74 -16.08 -4.70
C GLY A 164 14.53 -16.06 -3.18
N VAL A 165 13.57 -15.32 -2.66
CA VAL A 165 13.16 -15.40 -1.26
C VAL A 165 12.25 -16.61 -1.07
N GLU A 166 12.53 -17.42 -0.04
CA GLU A 166 11.74 -18.60 0.32
C GLU A 166 11.46 -18.55 1.84
N LEU A 167 10.21 -18.32 2.21
CA LEU A 167 9.78 -18.28 3.61
C LEU A 167 8.75 -19.37 3.88
N VAL A 168 8.85 -20.01 5.03
CA VAL A 168 7.77 -20.82 5.60
C VAL A 168 7.29 -20.14 6.86
N ILE A 169 6.00 -19.86 6.94
CA ILE A 169 5.35 -19.14 8.05
C ILE A 169 4.22 -19.98 8.64
N THR A 170 3.81 -19.70 9.87
CA THR A 170 2.74 -20.47 10.54
C THR A 170 1.34 -20.04 10.15
N SER A 171 1.17 -18.80 9.66
CA SER A 171 -0.16 -18.24 9.33
C SER A 171 -0.07 -17.16 8.26
N ALA A 172 -1.08 -17.08 7.39
CA ALA A 172 -1.29 -15.96 6.46
C ALA A 172 -2.02 -14.77 7.12
N ASN A 173 -2.35 -14.84 8.41
CA ASN A 173 -2.93 -13.77 9.19
C ASN A 173 -1.88 -13.10 10.09
N ILE A 174 -2.23 -11.92 10.61
CA ILE A 174 -1.41 -11.24 11.62
C ILE A 174 -1.18 -12.16 12.83
N GLY A 175 0.06 -12.18 13.35
CA GLY A 175 0.48 -13.06 14.44
C GLY A 175 1.17 -14.35 13.95
N GLY A 176 1.45 -14.47 12.64
CA GLY A 176 2.23 -15.58 12.10
C GLY A 176 3.70 -15.56 12.59
N GLU A 177 4.32 -16.73 12.64
CA GLU A 177 5.72 -16.91 13.02
C GLU A 177 6.53 -17.45 11.85
N LEU A 178 7.81 -17.06 11.77
CA LEU A 178 8.74 -17.59 10.78
C LEU A 178 9.20 -18.98 11.20
N VAL A 179 9.00 -19.97 10.34
CA VAL A 179 9.47 -21.37 10.53
C VAL A 179 10.83 -21.55 9.90
N SER A 180 11.02 -21.10 8.66
CA SER A 180 12.29 -21.13 7.95
C SER A 180 12.39 -20.02 6.92
N ALA A 181 13.63 -19.64 6.59
CA ALA A 181 13.93 -18.66 5.56
C ALA A 181 15.14 -19.09 4.76
N ARG A 182 15.06 -18.90 3.44
CA ARG A 182 16.20 -19.08 2.50
C ARG A 182 16.21 -17.94 1.50
N LEU A 183 17.37 -17.66 0.99
CA LEU A 183 17.57 -16.72 -0.11
C LEU A 183 18.40 -17.39 -1.19
N HIS A 184 17.86 -17.46 -2.41
CA HIS A 184 18.47 -18.18 -3.55
C HIS A 184 18.86 -19.63 -3.20
N GLY A 185 17.96 -20.33 -2.48
CA GLY A 185 18.15 -21.72 -2.05
C GLY A 185 19.14 -21.92 -0.91
N LYS A 186 19.77 -20.85 -0.37
CA LYS A 186 20.74 -20.90 0.72
C LYS A 186 20.14 -20.39 2.03
N GLU A 187 20.60 -20.94 3.13
CA GLU A 187 20.29 -20.39 4.45
C GLU A 187 20.94 -19.02 4.65
N ILE A 188 20.33 -18.18 5.47
CA ILE A 188 20.85 -16.84 5.74
C ILE A 188 22.06 -16.97 6.67
N ASP A 189 23.21 -16.47 6.22
CA ASP A 189 24.40 -16.36 7.06
C ASP A 189 24.25 -15.12 7.98
N PRO A 190 24.19 -15.30 9.31
CA PRO A 190 24.01 -14.21 10.25
C PRO A 190 25.09 -13.11 10.16
N GLN A 191 26.29 -13.47 9.71
CA GLN A 191 27.43 -12.54 9.63
C GLN A 191 27.59 -11.86 8.27
N ALA A 192 26.87 -12.33 7.26
CA ALA A 192 26.92 -11.72 5.92
C ALA A 192 26.07 -10.44 5.87
N ASN A 193 26.36 -9.62 4.88
CA ASN A 193 25.54 -8.43 4.54
C ASN A 193 24.68 -8.72 3.32
N TYR A 194 23.46 -8.22 3.34
CA TYR A 194 22.47 -8.37 2.28
C TYR A 194 21.95 -7.02 1.85
N ARG A 195 21.99 -6.74 0.57
CA ARG A 195 21.45 -5.50 -0.01
C ARG A 195 19.96 -5.67 -0.30
N VAL A 196 19.12 -4.88 0.33
CA VAL A 196 17.67 -4.94 0.21
C VAL A 196 17.18 -3.73 -0.57
N CYS A 197 16.37 -3.98 -1.60
CA CYS A 197 15.58 -2.97 -2.29
C CYS A 197 14.18 -2.89 -1.65
N THR A 198 13.69 -1.69 -1.42
CA THR A 198 12.38 -1.46 -0.79
C THR A 198 11.85 -0.07 -1.16
N ILE A 199 10.88 0.41 -0.41
CA ILE A 199 10.31 1.76 -0.54
C ILE A 199 10.56 2.57 0.73
N ASN A 200 10.60 3.90 0.59
CA ASN A 200 10.84 4.80 1.72
C ASN A 200 9.89 4.56 2.90
N TYR A 201 8.62 4.27 2.63
CA TYR A 201 7.64 3.95 3.67
C TYR A 201 8.08 2.78 4.57
N LEU A 202 8.59 1.70 3.98
CA LEU A 202 9.09 0.55 4.74
C LEU A 202 10.48 0.81 5.34
N LEU A 203 11.33 1.58 4.63
CA LEU A 203 12.65 1.98 5.13
C LEU A 203 12.56 2.77 6.44
N ASP A 204 11.48 3.52 6.63
CA ASP A 204 11.20 4.27 7.87
C ASP A 204 10.69 3.38 9.02
N GLY A 205 10.52 2.07 8.78
CA GLY A 205 10.06 1.09 9.79
C GLY A 205 8.53 0.95 9.87
N ASN A 206 7.80 1.55 8.94
CA ASN A 206 6.35 1.40 8.90
C ASN A 206 5.95 -0.06 8.64
N ASP A 207 4.70 -0.38 8.89
CA ASP A 207 4.16 -1.75 8.86
C ASP A 207 4.88 -2.72 9.81
N GLY A 208 5.58 -2.20 10.83
CA GLY A 208 6.34 -3.00 11.80
C GLY A 208 7.64 -3.58 11.25
N MET A 209 8.16 -3.03 10.14
CA MET A 209 9.41 -3.48 9.50
C MET A 209 10.65 -2.75 10.04
N ASP A 210 10.76 -2.66 11.37
CA ASP A 210 11.86 -1.97 12.07
C ASP A 210 13.26 -2.42 11.66
N ALA A 211 13.42 -3.65 11.17
CA ALA A 211 14.70 -4.15 10.70
C ALA A 211 15.26 -3.29 9.56
N LEU A 212 14.40 -2.83 8.64
CA LEU A 212 14.79 -1.95 7.54
C LEU A 212 15.29 -0.59 8.04
N SER A 213 14.60 -0.01 9.03
CA SER A 213 15.00 1.29 9.58
C SER A 213 16.35 1.26 10.33
N LYS A 214 16.75 0.08 10.81
CA LYS A 214 18.01 -0.15 11.54
C LYS A 214 19.19 -0.55 10.64
N GLY A 215 18.96 -0.75 9.35
CA GLY A 215 20.01 -1.08 8.40
C GLY A 215 20.99 0.07 8.12
N SER A 216 22.11 -0.24 7.51
CA SER A 216 23.17 0.67 7.11
C SER A 216 23.12 1.01 5.61
N ASP A 217 23.99 1.88 5.16
CA ASP A 217 24.21 2.25 3.74
C ASP A 217 22.92 2.58 2.99
N LYS A 218 22.07 3.39 3.61
CA LYS A 218 20.78 3.78 3.04
C LYS A 218 20.95 4.69 1.84
N VAL A 219 20.33 4.30 0.73
CA VAL A 219 20.18 5.10 -0.47
C VAL A 219 18.71 5.33 -0.71
N ALA A 220 18.27 6.59 -0.69
CA ALA A 220 16.88 7.00 -0.81
C ALA A 220 16.75 8.20 -1.78
N PRO A 221 16.71 7.95 -3.09
CA PRO A 221 16.59 9.01 -4.10
C PRO A 221 15.27 9.78 -3.93
N GLN A 222 15.31 11.12 -4.04
CA GLN A 222 14.16 11.97 -3.71
C GLN A 222 13.40 12.52 -4.90
N GLU A 223 13.90 12.42 -6.11
CA GLU A 223 13.24 12.92 -7.32
C GLU A 223 11.91 12.20 -7.56
N ALA A 224 10.96 12.87 -8.19
CA ALA A 224 9.65 12.34 -8.50
C ALA A 224 9.71 11.09 -9.40
N SER A 225 10.70 11.01 -10.30
CA SER A 225 10.93 9.87 -11.19
C SER A 225 11.21 8.55 -10.44
N ASN A 226 11.66 8.63 -9.18
CA ASN A 226 11.94 7.47 -8.33
C ASN A 226 10.68 6.89 -7.65
N ASN A 227 9.52 7.49 -7.89
CA ASN A 227 8.25 7.01 -7.39
C ASN A 227 7.92 5.64 -8.00
N THR A 228 7.49 4.69 -7.17
CA THR A 228 7.22 3.31 -7.57
C THR A 228 6.22 3.19 -8.70
N ARG A 229 5.22 4.08 -8.80
CA ARG A 229 4.29 4.09 -9.94
C ARG A 229 5.00 4.30 -11.26
N PHE A 230 6.02 5.16 -11.31
CA PHE A 230 6.79 5.39 -12.54
C PHE A 230 7.72 4.23 -12.86
N LEU A 231 8.23 3.53 -11.85
CA LEU A 231 9.02 2.32 -12.06
C LEU A 231 8.15 1.20 -12.66
N ILE A 232 6.93 1.03 -12.14
CA ILE A 232 5.95 0.08 -12.66
C ILE A 232 5.56 0.46 -14.10
N LEU A 233 5.30 1.75 -14.36
CA LEU A 233 5.00 2.28 -15.68
C LEU A 233 6.13 1.98 -16.68
N ASN A 234 7.37 2.32 -16.30
CA ASN A 234 8.55 2.10 -17.16
C ASN A 234 8.77 0.61 -17.45
N PHE A 235 8.53 -0.26 -16.45
CA PHE A 235 8.60 -1.71 -16.64
C PHE A 235 7.58 -2.18 -17.68
N PHE A 236 6.31 -1.81 -17.55
CA PHE A 236 5.28 -2.20 -18.51
C PHE A 236 5.56 -1.66 -19.92
N GLN A 237 6.03 -0.41 -20.03
CA GLN A 237 6.42 0.17 -21.31
C GLN A 237 7.62 -0.55 -21.96
N ASP A 238 8.58 -1.01 -21.13
CA ASP A 238 9.72 -1.79 -21.62
C ASP A 238 9.27 -3.17 -22.11
N MET A 239 8.38 -3.84 -21.36
CA MET A 239 7.78 -5.11 -21.79
C MET A 239 6.96 -4.95 -23.08
N LEU A 240 6.15 -3.90 -23.17
CA LEU A 240 5.36 -3.62 -24.37
C LEU A 240 6.24 -3.40 -25.61
N LYS A 241 7.34 -2.63 -25.48
CA LYS A 241 8.30 -2.42 -26.56
C LYS A 241 8.95 -3.72 -27.05
N GLN A 242 9.12 -4.70 -26.15
CA GLN A 242 9.67 -6.00 -26.44
C GLN A 242 8.62 -7.01 -26.94
N GLY A 243 7.33 -6.62 -26.99
CA GLY A 243 6.22 -7.52 -27.34
C GLY A 243 5.94 -8.59 -26.29
N ILE A 244 6.32 -8.34 -25.02
CA ILE A 244 6.17 -9.29 -23.92
C ILE A 244 4.87 -8.99 -23.17
N VAL A 245 4.00 -10.00 -23.06
CA VAL A 245 2.85 -9.99 -22.15
C VAL A 245 3.31 -10.45 -20.77
N VAL A 246 3.10 -9.64 -19.75
CA VAL A 246 3.55 -9.91 -18.39
C VAL A 246 2.73 -11.07 -17.77
N ASP A 247 3.40 -12.10 -17.26
CA ASP A 247 2.79 -13.33 -16.74
C ASP A 247 3.43 -13.71 -15.38
N ALA A 248 3.25 -12.88 -14.36
CA ALA A 248 3.71 -13.18 -13.01
C ALA A 248 2.81 -14.25 -12.36
N LYS A 249 3.40 -15.10 -11.53
CA LYS A 249 2.72 -16.25 -10.91
C LYS A 249 3.07 -16.36 -9.43
N VAL A 250 2.21 -17.05 -8.70
CA VAL A 250 2.55 -17.55 -7.37
C VAL A 250 3.59 -18.68 -7.52
N GLU A 251 4.76 -18.50 -6.94
CA GLU A 251 5.92 -19.42 -7.08
C GLU A 251 6.23 -20.17 -5.77
N GLY A 252 5.51 -19.86 -4.70
CA GLY A 252 5.74 -20.43 -3.37
C GLY A 252 6.89 -19.76 -2.64
N ARG A 253 7.06 -18.44 -2.85
CA ARG A 253 8.03 -17.60 -2.13
C ARG A 253 7.71 -17.52 -0.64
N ILE A 254 6.41 -17.50 -0.29
CA ILE A 254 5.92 -17.54 1.09
C ILE A 254 4.86 -18.64 1.21
N LYS A 255 5.15 -19.67 2.02
CA LYS A 255 4.26 -20.80 2.25
C LYS A 255 3.79 -20.84 3.69
N VAL A 256 2.53 -21.18 3.90
CA VAL A 256 2.03 -21.51 5.24
C VAL A 256 2.36 -22.98 5.54
N LYS A 257 2.93 -23.23 6.72
CA LYS A 257 3.20 -24.57 7.19
C LYS A 257 1.88 -25.33 7.35
N MET A 258 1.79 -26.45 6.67
CA MET A 258 0.70 -27.41 6.85
C MET A 258 0.87 -28.20 8.14
#